data_cd2e42443c779f831f3bd1f1ceff0106
#
_entry.id   cd2e42443c779f831f3bd1f1ceff0106
#
_cell.length_a   1.000
_cell.length_b   1.000
_cell.length_c   1.000
_cell.angle_alpha   90.00
_cell.angle_beta   90.00
_cell.angle_gamma   90.00
#
_symmetry.space_group_name_H-M   'P 1'
#
loop_
_entity.id
_entity.type
_entity.pdbx_description
1 polymer ?
#
loop_
_entity_poly.entity_id
_entity_poly.type
_entity_poly.pdbx_seq_one_letter_code
_entity_poly.pdbx_strand_id
1 'polypeptide(L)'
;NPNHLKPYSNLAGIYVGDGNFKEAEILLRKSLDINPKDINTLVNLACVMKDLGKPNEAEKFLRNALEINPTYEKVLTNLGAVLNELEKTDEGERYLRKALNINPASLMALNNLGNILSKKNNYNEAELCYRKAIDIKSDFSLAYNNLATLLTRIGKLSEAEEFTEKAILYNPKFELAYVNLGSIKIDLDKLTEAEELFLRAIEINKNYSYAYRNLFRLYEKTNNISKLKIKIESLNEDKYLINEILMFKARISFREKEFIKAKKFIDQVSNEWIKNTDHSTNLLFWSFKAFIEEKVKNYDEAFNCFEKSQLNLKYEDFNPKVFQNYIHTYRKNLDNKAFLTYNKKTNIIKNSPVFLIGFPRSGTTLLDTILRSHHEIDVLEEKPLINSVEQIIKTKFKYSLDELHKLSEEELDFLRNHYLEILQN
;
A
#
# COMPACT_ATOMS: atom_id res chain seq x y z
N ASN A 1 26.39 -14.45 -37.58
CA ASN A 1 25.42 -15.33 -38.23
C ASN A 1 24.02 -14.88 -37.77
N PRO A 2 23.18 -14.32 -38.67
CA PRO A 2 21.85 -13.78 -38.36
C PRO A 2 20.87 -14.82 -37.81
N ASN A 3 21.19 -16.12 -37.93
CA ASN A 3 20.36 -17.24 -37.52
C ASN A 3 20.69 -17.75 -36.07
N HIS A 4 21.57 -17.07 -35.35
CA HIS A 4 21.86 -17.43 -33.98
C HIS A 4 20.97 -16.67 -33.00
N LEU A 5 20.19 -17.41 -32.17
CA LEU A 5 19.27 -16.86 -31.14
C LEU A 5 20.01 -16.14 -29.99
N LYS A 6 21.14 -16.73 -29.56
CA LYS A 6 21.89 -16.22 -28.39
C LYS A 6 22.31 -14.76 -28.47
N PRO A 7 22.78 -14.21 -29.60
CA PRO A 7 23.13 -12.78 -29.68
C PRO A 7 21.95 -11.85 -29.45
N TYR A 8 20.77 -12.19 -29.98
CA TYR A 8 19.57 -11.37 -29.79
C TYR A 8 19.10 -11.38 -28.34
N SER A 9 19.06 -12.56 -27.70
CA SER A 9 18.66 -12.67 -26.30
C SER A 9 19.66 -12.01 -25.33
N ASN A 10 20.97 -12.11 -25.60
CA ASN A 10 22.00 -11.47 -24.78
C ASN A 10 21.93 -9.94 -24.91
N LEU A 11 21.80 -9.43 -26.14
CA LEU A 11 21.70 -7.98 -26.37
C LEU A 11 20.39 -7.42 -25.78
N ALA A 12 19.29 -8.17 -25.89
CA ALA A 12 18.04 -7.81 -25.23
C ALA A 12 18.21 -7.73 -23.70
N GLY A 13 18.98 -8.66 -23.11
CA GLY A 13 19.29 -8.62 -21.67
C GLY A 13 20.06 -7.34 -21.26
N ILE A 14 20.99 -6.86 -22.09
CA ILE A 14 21.69 -5.59 -21.88
C ILE A 14 20.70 -4.43 -21.92
N TYR A 15 19.85 -4.36 -22.96
CA TYR A 15 18.84 -3.29 -23.05
C TYR A 15 17.83 -3.31 -21.89
N VAL A 16 17.47 -4.48 -21.38
CA VAL A 16 16.65 -4.59 -20.15
C VAL A 16 17.38 -3.98 -18.96
N GLY A 17 18.70 -4.28 -18.82
CA GLY A 17 19.52 -3.70 -17.75
C GLY A 17 19.63 -2.18 -17.82
N ASP A 18 19.59 -1.61 -19.03
CA ASP A 18 19.62 -0.15 -19.29
C ASP A 18 18.22 0.49 -19.27
N GLY A 19 17.16 -0.29 -19.02
CA GLY A 19 15.77 0.21 -19.03
C GLY A 19 15.17 0.45 -20.41
N ASN A 20 15.88 0.03 -21.48
CA ASN A 20 15.46 0.19 -22.89
C ASN A 20 14.56 -0.96 -23.33
N PHE A 21 13.40 -1.09 -22.72
CA PHE A 21 12.47 -2.22 -22.91
C PHE A 21 11.92 -2.32 -24.34
N LYS A 22 11.77 -1.21 -25.07
CA LYS A 22 11.30 -1.21 -26.47
C LYS A 22 12.30 -1.87 -27.41
N GLU A 23 13.57 -1.56 -27.28
CA GLU A 23 14.66 -2.16 -28.03
C GLU A 23 14.81 -3.65 -27.70
N ALA A 24 14.67 -3.99 -26.41
CA ALA A 24 14.65 -5.38 -25.99
C ALA A 24 13.48 -6.17 -26.62
N GLU A 25 12.28 -5.60 -26.68
CA GLU A 25 11.11 -6.19 -27.35
C GLU A 25 11.42 -6.52 -28.81
N ILE A 26 11.97 -5.56 -29.56
CA ILE A 26 12.30 -5.73 -30.97
C ILE A 26 13.26 -6.90 -31.18
N LEU A 27 14.30 -7.00 -30.36
CA LEU A 27 15.29 -8.09 -30.47
C LEU A 27 14.72 -9.45 -30.10
N LEU A 28 13.89 -9.52 -29.06
CA LEU A 28 13.27 -10.77 -28.63
C LEU A 28 12.23 -11.25 -29.64
N ARG A 29 11.48 -10.35 -30.30
CA ARG A 29 10.58 -10.73 -31.42
C ARG A 29 11.35 -11.28 -32.59
N LYS A 30 12.47 -10.66 -33.02
CA LYS A 30 13.37 -11.20 -34.02
C LYS A 30 13.92 -12.58 -33.65
N SER A 31 14.21 -12.80 -32.37
CA SER A 31 14.63 -14.13 -31.90
C SER A 31 13.51 -15.18 -32.06
N LEU A 32 12.25 -14.80 -31.77
CA LEU A 32 11.09 -15.67 -31.97
C LEU A 32 10.77 -15.94 -33.45
N ASP A 33 11.04 -14.99 -34.35
CA ASP A 33 10.91 -15.20 -35.82
C ASP A 33 11.84 -16.32 -36.29
N ILE A 34 13.02 -16.47 -35.67
CA ILE A 34 13.99 -17.54 -35.99
C ILE A 34 13.56 -18.87 -35.35
N ASN A 35 13.12 -18.84 -34.06
CA ASN A 35 12.64 -20.02 -33.37
C ASN A 35 11.41 -19.69 -32.52
N PRO A 36 10.19 -19.86 -33.04
CA PRO A 36 8.95 -19.55 -32.36
C PRO A 36 8.69 -20.37 -31.06
N LYS A 37 9.43 -21.49 -30.90
CA LYS A 37 9.27 -22.40 -29.75
C LYS A 37 10.39 -22.26 -28.70
N ASP A 38 11.24 -21.22 -28.79
CA ASP A 38 12.27 -21.01 -27.77
C ASP A 38 11.65 -20.46 -26.46
N ILE A 39 11.51 -21.37 -25.50
CA ILE A 39 10.87 -21.07 -24.21
C ILE A 39 11.57 -19.92 -23.48
N ASN A 40 12.89 -19.84 -23.53
CA ASN A 40 13.64 -18.78 -22.86
C ASN A 40 13.34 -17.40 -23.46
N THR A 41 13.28 -17.32 -24.78
CA THR A 41 12.90 -16.09 -25.48
C THR A 41 11.46 -15.70 -25.18
N LEU A 42 10.52 -16.65 -25.16
CA LEU A 42 9.12 -16.40 -24.77
C LEU A 42 9.02 -15.84 -23.34
N VAL A 43 9.75 -16.43 -22.37
CA VAL A 43 9.78 -15.94 -20.98
C VAL A 43 10.39 -14.55 -20.89
N ASN A 44 11.53 -14.31 -21.56
CA ASN A 44 12.17 -13.00 -21.52
C ASN A 44 11.28 -11.92 -22.16
N LEU A 45 10.61 -12.25 -23.29
CA LEU A 45 9.67 -11.33 -23.92
C LEU A 45 8.47 -11.04 -23.01
N ALA A 46 7.95 -12.04 -22.31
CA ALA A 46 6.89 -11.85 -21.33
C ALA A 46 7.31 -10.92 -20.19
N CYS A 47 8.54 -11.04 -19.67
CA CYS A 47 9.07 -10.11 -18.67
C CYS A 47 9.13 -8.68 -19.23
N VAL A 48 9.66 -8.51 -20.44
CA VAL A 48 9.72 -7.18 -21.10
C VAL A 48 8.31 -6.61 -21.34
N MET A 49 7.34 -7.45 -21.77
CA MET A 49 5.95 -6.99 -21.92
C MET A 49 5.35 -6.51 -20.60
N LYS A 50 5.61 -7.22 -19.51
CA LYS A 50 5.19 -6.80 -18.18
C LYS A 50 5.79 -5.42 -17.81
N ASP A 51 7.11 -5.26 -18.00
CA ASP A 51 7.80 -4.01 -17.69
C ASP A 51 7.37 -2.83 -18.60
N LEU A 52 6.86 -3.13 -19.79
CA LEU A 52 6.19 -2.16 -20.69
C LEU A 52 4.71 -1.88 -20.30
N GLY A 53 4.19 -2.44 -19.20
CA GLY A 53 2.80 -2.27 -18.80
C GLY A 53 1.79 -3.02 -19.67
N LYS A 54 2.22 -4.13 -20.35
CA LYS A 54 1.39 -4.96 -21.22
C LYS A 54 1.20 -6.39 -20.66
N PRO A 55 0.65 -6.56 -19.43
CA PRO A 55 0.57 -7.85 -18.78
C PRO A 55 -0.30 -8.88 -19.53
N ASN A 56 -1.30 -8.42 -20.30
CA ASN A 56 -2.10 -9.32 -21.15
C ASN A 56 -1.28 -9.98 -22.29
N GLU A 57 -0.30 -9.26 -22.86
CA GLU A 57 0.60 -9.85 -23.85
C GLU A 57 1.61 -10.79 -23.16
N ALA A 58 2.11 -10.41 -21.98
CA ALA A 58 2.97 -11.28 -21.19
C ALA A 58 2.30 -12.63 -20.87
N GLU A 59 1.02 -12.62 -20.46
CA GLU A 59 0.23 -13.83 -20.23
C GLU A 59 0.20 -14.73 -21.47
N LYS A 60 -0.04 -14.17 -22.67
CA LYS A 60 -0.08 -14.96 -23.91
C LYS A 60 1.25 -15.68 -24.19
N PHE A 61 2.38 -14.97 -24.07
CA PHE A 61 3.69 -15.56 -24.28
C PHE A 61 4.01 -16.65 -23.24
N LEU A 62 3.64 -16.46 -22.00
CA LEU A 62 3.84 -17.47 -20.95
C LEU A 62 2.94 -18.70 -21.12
N ARG A 63 1.70 -18.53 -21.58
CA ARG A 63 0.84 -19.67 -21.92
C ARG A 63 1.39 -20.45 -23.09
N ASN A 64 1.89 -19.79 -24.14
CA ASN A 64 2.56 -20.47 -25.25
C ASN A 64 3.80 -21.24 -24.78
N ALA A 65 4.60 -20.66 -23.88
CA ALA A 65 5.75 -21.35 -23.29
C ALA A 65 5.31 -22.58 -22.45
N LEU A 66 4.18 -22.49 -21.74
CA LEU A 66 3.61 -23.57 -20.95
C LEU A 66 3.08 -24.72 -21.81
N GLU A 67 2.55 -24.44 -22.99
CA GLU A 67 2.14 -25.48 -23.99
C GLU A 67 3.33 -26.29 -24.47
N ILE A 68 4.51 -25.64 -24.60
CA ILE A 68 5.74 -26.33 -25.05
C ILE A 68 6.33 -27.17 -23.89
N ASN A 69 6.35 -26.65 -22.68
CA ASN A 69 6.81 -27.38 -21.51
C ASN A 69 5.92 -27.07 -20.28
N PRO A 70 4.94 -27.95 -19.98
CA PRO A 70 3.99 -27.75 -18.88
C PRO A 70 4.60 -27.79 -17.48
N THR A 71 5.82 -28.29 -17.32
CA THR A 71 6.52 -28.44 -16.03
C THR A 71 7.70 -27.50 -15.86
N TYR A 72 7.85 -26.53 -16.77
CA TYR A 72 8.96 -25.58 -16.63
C TYR A 72 8.68 -24.57 -15.51
N GLU A 73 9.34 -24.77 -14.37
CA GLU A 73 9.11 -24.01 -13.13
C GLU A 73 9.14 -22.49 -13.34
N LYS A 74 10.13 -21.99 -14.10
CA LYS A 74 10.28 -20.56 -14.39
C LYS A 74 9.08 -19.97 -15.12
N VAL A 75 8.46 -20.73 -16.07
CA VAL A 75 7.25 -20.31 -16.79
C VAL A 75 6.07 -20.22 -15.82
N LEU A 76 5.88 -21.24 -14.96
CA LEU A 76 4.80 -21.27 -13.97
C LEU A 76 4.92 -20.11 -12.98
N THR A 77 6.14 -19.82 -12.51
CA THR A 77 6.42 -18.72 -11.58
C THR A 77 6.12 -17.37 -12.21
N ASN A 78 6.57 -17.10 -13.43
CA ASN A 78 6.31 -15.84 -14.11
C ASN A 78 4.83 -15.70 -14.50
N LEU A 79 4.17 -16.78 -14.92
CA LEU A 79 2.73 -16.76 -15.21
C LEU A 79 1.92 -16.44 -13.96
N GLY A 80 2.27 -17.04 -12.82
CA GLY A 80 1.63 -16.72 -11.53
C GLY A 80 1.79 -15.26 -11.15
N ALA A 81 2.97 -14.67 -11.37
CA ALA A 81 3.21 -13.25 -11.11
C ALA A 81 2.38 -12.33 -12.03
N VAL A 82 2.33 -12.63 -13.35
CA VAL A 82 1.53 -11.87 -14.33
C VAL A 82 0.04 -11.98 -14.04
N LEU A 83 -0.43 -13.17 -13.67
CA LEU A 83 -1.85 -13.37 -13.31
C LEU A 83 -2.26 -12.59 -12.06
N ASN A 84 -1.35 -12.47 -11.07
CA ASN A 84 -1.59 -11.61 -9.92
C ASN A 84 -1.73 -10.13 -10.30
N GLU A 85 -0.94 -9.67 -11.25
CA GLU A 85 -1.02 -8.29 -11.78
C GLU A 85 -2.33 -8.07 -12.55
N LEU A 86 -2.81 -9.09 -13.25
CA LEU A 86 -4.10 -9.10 -13.97
C LEU A 86 -5.32 -9.36 -13.06
N GLU A 87 -5.17 -9.33 -11.74
CA GLU A 87 -6.23 -9.61 -10.76
C GLU A 87 -6.81 -11.06 -10.84
N LYS A 88 -6.15 -11.96 -11.58
CA LYS A 88 -6.51 -13.39 -11.69
C LYS A 88 -5.82 -14.19 -10.57
N THR A 89 -6.01 -13.76 -9.32
CA THR A 89 -5.23 -14.23 -8.16
C THR A 89 -5.37 -15.73 -7.89
N ASP A 90 -6.56 -16.32 -8.04
CA ASP A 90 -6.78 -17.76 -7.81
C ASP A 90 -6.04 -18.63 -8.83
N GLU A 91 -6.03 -18.20 -10.09
CA GLU A 91 -5.27 -18.90 -11.12
C GLU A 91 -3.77 -18.75 -10.92
N GLY A 92 -3.31 -17.55 -10.56
CA GLY A 92 -1.92 -17.26 -10.22
C GLY A 92 -1.42 -18.12 -9.05
N GLU A 93 -2.21 -18.25 -7.98
CA GLU A 93 -1.90 -19.11 -6.84
C GLU A 93 -1.71 -20.57 -7.27
N ARG A 94 -2.62 -21.10 -8.09
CA ARG A 94 -2.49 -22.49 -8.59
C ARG A 94 -1.19 -22.74 -9.34
N TYR A 95 -0.76 -21.80 -10.19
CA TYR A 95 0.48 -21.95 -10.93
C TYR A 95 1.72 -21.83 -10.02
N LEU A 96 1.70 -20.92 -9.04
CA LEU A 96 2.81 -20.81 -8.10
C LEU A 96 2.93 -22.04 -7.19
N ARG A 97 1.81 -22.61 -6.73
CA ARG A 97 1.83 -23.87 -5.99
C ARG A 97 2.37 -25.04 -6.85
N LYS A 98 2.02 -25.08 -8.15
CA LYS A 98 2.62 -26.05 -9.09
C LYS A 98 4.13 -25.82 -9.24
N ALA A 99 4.59 -24.59 -9.36
CA ALA A 99 6.00 -24.26 -9.42
C ALA A 99 6.75 -24.75 -8.17
N LEU A 100 6.18 -24.55 -6.98
CA LEU A 100 6.75 -24.97 -5.71
C LEU A 100 6.71 -26.51 -5.50
N ASN A 101 5.76 -27.20 -6.11
CA ASN A 101 5.76 -28.68 -6.14
C ASN A 101 6.93 -29.23 -6.97
N ILE A 102 7.34 -28.51 -8.02
CA ILE A 102 8.49 -28.89 -8.87
C ILE A 102 9.80 -28.46 -8.21
N ASN A 103 9.86 -27.24 -7.71
CA ASN A 103 11.01 -26.67 -7.00
C ASN A 103 10.59 -25.99 -5.69
N PRO A 104 10.59 -26.73 -4.57
CA PRO A 104 10.22 -26.19 -3.25
C PRO A 104 11.12 -25.05 -2.74
N ALA A 105 12.31 -24.88 -3.35
CA ALA A 105 13.28 -23.86 -3.01
C ALA A 105 13.26 -22.65 -3.96
N SER A 106 12.26 -22.54 -4.84
CA SER A 106 12.12 -21.39 -5.75
C SER A 106 11.80 -20.12 -4.97
N LEU A 107 12.80 -19.26 -4.79
CA LEU A 107 12.68 -17.99 -4.07
C LEU A 107 11.61 -17.10 -4.67
N MET A 108 11.58 -17.00 -5.99
CA MET A 108 10.60 -16.14 -6.70
C MET A 108 9.19 -16.70 -6.60
N ALA A 109 9.01 -18.03 -6.66
CA ALA A 109 7.69 -18.63 -6.50
C ALA A 109 7.16 -18.46 -5.07
N LEU A 110 8.00 -18.63 -4.05
CA LEU A 110 7.66 -18.38 -2.64
C LEU A 110 7.26 -16.90 -2.44
N ASN A 111 8.08 -15.98 -2.93
CA ASN A 111 7.83 -14.55 -2.79
C ASN A 111 6.53 -14.13 -3.50
N ASN A 112 6.29 -14.59 -4.73
CA ASN A 112 5.09 -14.27 -5.49
C ASN A 112 3.83 -14.91 -4.87
N LEU A 113 3.94 -16.15 -4.35
CA LEU A 113 2.85 -16.77 -3.61
C LEU A 113 2.51 -15.97 -2.34
N GLY A 114 3.52 -15.53 -1.59
CA GLY A 114 3.33 -14.64 -0.44
C GLY A 114 2.59 -13.36 -0.82
N ASN A 115 2.91 -12.75 -1.96
CA ASN A 115 2.22 -11.55 -2.45
C ASN A 115 0.73 -11.81 -2.75
N ILE A 116 0.41 -12.93 -3.41
CA ILE A 116 -0.98 -13.32 -3.68
C ILE A 116 -1.74 -13.59 -2.39
N LEU A 117 -1.15 -14.35 -1.47
CA LEU A 117 -1.76 -14.70 -0.19
C LEU A 117 -1.99 -13.45 0.68
N SER A 118 -1.04 -12.51 0.70
CA SER A 118 -1.19 -11.22 1.37
C SER A 118 -2.36 -10.41 0.78
N LYS A 119 -2.51 -10.41 -0.54
CA LYS A 119 -3.63 -9.74 -1.23
C LYS A 119 -4.98 -10.40 -0.91
N LYS A 120 -5.00 -11.72 -0.71
CA LYS A 120 -6.16 -12.49 -0.28
C LYS A 120 -6.41 -12.45 1.24
N ASN A 121 -5.68 -11.61 1.98
CA ASN A 121 -5.74 -11.49 3.44
C ASN A 121 -5.36 -12.78 4.20
N ASN A 122 -4.73 -13.75 3.54
CA ASN A 122 -4.16 -14.94 4.18
C ASN A 122 -2.74 -14.63 4.71
N TYR A 123 -2.68 -13.78 5.73
CA TYR A 123 -1.43 -13.20 6.23
C TYR A 123 -0.48 -14.23 6.83
N ASN A 124 -1.01 -15.25 7.53
CA ASN A 124 -0.19 -16.28 8.16
C ASN A 124 0.58 -17.11 7.13
N GLU A 125 -0.07 -17.55 6.07
CA GLU A 125 0.58 -18.33 5.01
C GLU A 125 1.52 -17.47 4.17
N ALA A 126 1.16 -16.19 3.95
CA ALA A 126 2.03 -15.22 3.27
C ALA A 126 3.34 -15.03 4.05
N GLU A 127 3.27 -14.83 5.37
CA GLU A 127 4.43 -14.71 6.24
C GLU A 127 5.32 -15.94 6.16
N LEU A 128 4.74 -17.16 6.21
CA LEU A 128 5.48 -18.41 6.06
C LEU A 128 6.22 -18.49 4.71
N CYS A 129 5.60 -18.06 3.63
CA CYS A 129 6.25 -18.05 2.31
C CYS A 129 7.46 -17.12 2.28
N TYR A 130 7.36 -15.90 2.81
CA TYR A 130 8.47 -14.96 2.85
C TYR A 130 9.60 -15.44 3.78
N ARG A 131 9.28 -15.93 4.98
CA ARG A 131 10.27 -16.47 5.91
C ARG A 131 11.00 -17.66 5.30
N LYS A 132 10.29 -18.59 4.65
CA LYS A 132 10.91 -19.71 3.93
C LYS A 132 11.86 -19.24 2.83
N ALA A 133 11.52 -18.20 2.08
CA ALA A 133 12.41 -17.63 1.08
C ALA A 133 13.69 -17.04 1.72
N ILE A 134 13.55 -16.37 2.86
CA ILE A 134 14.68 -15.84 3.65
C ILE A 134 15.56 -16.96 4.21
N ASP A 135 14.97 -18.04 4.73
CA ASP A 135 15.69 -19.19 5.26
C ASP A 135 16.53 -19.90 4.18
N ILE A 136 16.00 -19.98 2.94
CA ILE A 136 16.74 -20.54 1.80
C ILE A 136 17.85 -19.60 1.33
N LYS A 137 17.62 -18.30 1.32
CA LYS A 137 18.59 -17.28 0.92
C LYS A 137 18.50 -16.09 1.86
N SER A 138 19.44 -16.03 2.81
CA SER A 138 19.45 -15.04 3.89
C SER A 138 19.72 -13.60 3.48
N ASP A 139 20.15 -13.35 2.23
CA ASP A 139 20.36 -12.01 1.65
C ASP A 139 19.27 -11.65 0.61
N PHE A 140 18.14 -12.34 0.61
CA PHE A 140 17.07 -12.09 -0.36
C PHE A 140 16.24 -10.84 0.02
N SER A 141 16.78 -9.67 -0.30
CA SER A 141 16.22 -8.36 0.04
C SER A 141 14.75 -8.17 -0.33
N LEU A 142 14.29 -8.75 -1.44
CA LEU A 142 12.90 -8.66 -1.88
C LEU A 142 11.92 -9.32 -0.89
N ALA A 143 12.27 -10.51 -0.35
CA ALA A 143 11.43 -11.18 0.64
C ALA A 143 11.39 -10.41 1.97
N TYR A 144 12.51 -9.83 2.39
CA TYR A 144 12.55 -8.96 3.56
C TYR A 144 11.61 -7.76 3.41
N ASN A 145 11.67 -7.06 2.27
CA ASN A 145 10.81 -5.91 2.00
C ASN A 145 9.32 -6.30 1.95
N ASN A 146 8.97 -7.43 1.33
CA ASN A 146 7.58 -7.87 1.22
C ASN A 146 7.04 -8.36 2.57
N LEU A 147 7.87 -9.05 3.38
CA LEU A 147 7.54 -9.40 4.76
C LEU A 147 7.29 -8.15 5.61
N ALA A 148 8.15 -7.14 5.49
CA ALA A 148 7.96 -5.86 6.19
C ALA A 148 6.65 -5.17 5.78
N THR A 149 6.33 -5.17 4.49
CA THR A 149 5.05 -4.61 3.99
C THR A 149 3.85 -5.36 4.59
N LEU A 150 3.93 -6.69 4.70
CA LEU A 150 2.92 -7.52 5.35
C LEU A 150 2.80 -7.17 6.85
N LEU A 151 3.92 -7.07 7.55
CA LEU A 151 3.98 -6.74 8.97
C LEU A 151 3.42 -5.35 9.27
N THR A 152 3.70 -4.36 8.40
CA THR A 152 3.08 -3.02 8.47
C THR A 152 1.55 -3.12 8.38
N ARG A 153 1.03 -3.91 7.42
CA ARG A 153 -0.41 -4.10 7.22
C ARG A 153 -1.11 -4.71 8.44
N ILE A 154 -0.43 -5.60 9.17
CA ILE A 154 -0.97 -6.23 10.40
C ILE A 154 -0.60 -5.46 11.68
N GLY A 155 -0.01 -4.26 11.56
CA GLY A 155 0.29 -3.37 12.68
C GLY A 155 1.56 -3.70 13.47
N LYS A 156 2.39 -4.63 13.02
CA LYS A 156 3.66 -4.99 13.67
C LYS A 156 4.81 -4.08 13.23
N LEU A 157 4.70 -2.78 13.53
CA LEU A 157 5.57 -1.75 12.98
C LEU A 157 7.05 -1.92 13.35
N SER A 158 7.37 -2.34 14.58
CA SER A 158 8.77 -2.53 15.02
C SER A 158 9.46 -3.68 14.28
N GLU A 159 8.74 -4.79 14.05
CA GLU A 159 9.26 -5.89 13.23
C GLU A 159 9.40 -5.46 11.76
N ALA A 160 8.42 -4.72 11.25
CA ALA A 160 8.46 -4.19 9.87
C ALA A 160 9.67 -3.27 9.66
N GLU A 161 9.98 -2.39 10.62
CA GLU A 161 11.17 -1.53 10.60
C GLU A 161 12.44 -2.38 10.48
N GLU A 162 12.64 -3.37 11.37
CA GLU A 162 13.81 -4.26 11.36
C GLU A 162 13.97 -5.00 10.03
N PHE A 163 12.89 -5.58 9.51
CA PHE A 163 12.96 -6.32 8.23
C PHE A 163 13.21 -5.41 7.04
N THR A 164 12.71 -4.18 7.04
CA THR A 164 13.00 -3.23 5.96
C THR A 164 14.46 -2.76 6.00
N GLU A 165 15.02 -2.54 7.19
CA GLU A 165 16.44 -2.23 7.36
C GLU A 165 17.32 -3.38 6.84
N LYS A 166 16.95 -4.64 7.08
CA LYS A 166 17.65 -5.80 6.49
C LYS A 166 17.52 -5.81 4.96
N ALA A 167 16.38 -5.47 4.40
CA ALA A 167 16.22 -5.34 2.94
C ALA A 167 17.20 -4.32 2.35
N ILE A 168 17.37 -3.17 3.01
CA ILE A 168 18.31 -2.12 2.63
C ILE A 168 19.76 -2.57 2.81
N LEU A 169 20.08 -3.25 3.92
CA LEU A 169 21.42 -3.78 4.19
C LEU A 169 21.89 -4.73 3.09
N TYR A 170 21.02 -5.65 2.65
CA TYR A 170 21.35 -6.61 1.59
C TYR A 170 21.25 -6.04 0.18
N ASN A 171 20.48 -4.98 -0.03
CA ASN A 171 20.43 -4.24 -1.29
C ASN A 171 20.37 -2.73 -1.05
N PRO A 172 21.51 -2.05 -0.88
CA PRO A 172 21.57 -0.59 -0.63
C PRO A 172 21.06 0.30 -1.77
N LYS A 173 20.75 -0.28 -2.94
CA LYS A 173 20.15 0.43 -4.08
C LYS A 173 18.65 0.10 -4.26
N PHE A 174 18.01 -0.51 -3.27
CA PHE A 174 16.61 -0.87 -3.35
C PHE A 174 15.71 0.30 -2.94
N GLU A 175 15.44 1.20 -3.87
CA GLU A 175 14.67 2.44 -3.65
C GLU A 175 13.30 2.21 -3.00
N LEU A 176 12.60 1.11 -3.36
CA LEU A 176 11.31 0.78 -2.75
C LEU A 176 11.43 0.50 -1.25
N ALA A 177 12.51 -0.14 -0.80
CA ALA A 177 12.71 -0.41 0.63
C ALA A 177 12.89 0.89 1.43
N TYR A 178 13.60 1.88 0.88
CA TYR A 178 13.70 3.19 1.51
C TYR A 178 12.34 3.89 1.63
N VAL A 179 11.51 3.80 0.59
CA VAL A 179 10.16 4.39 0.65
C VAL A 179 9.28 3.66 1.65
N ASN A 180 9.35 2.33 1.72
CA ASN A 180 8.59 1.56 2.70
C ASN A 180 9.04 1.87 4.13
N LEU A 181 10.37 1.96 4.38
CA LEU A 181 10.89 2.37 5.68
C LEU A 181 10.44 3.78 6.05
N GLY A 182 10.49 4.73 5.10
CA GLY A 182 9.99 6.08 5.30
C GLY A 182 8.50 6.11 5.68
N SER A 183 7.69 5.24 5.05
CA SER A 183 6.27 5.11 5.39
C SER A 183 6.08 4.55 6.82
N ILE A 184 6.85 3.52 7.18
CA ILE A 184 6.85 2.96 8.55
C ILE A 184 7.28 4.04 9.57
N LYS A 185 8.28 4.87 9.25
CA LYS A 185 8.72 5.98 10.11
C LYS A 185 7.62 7.04 10.29
N ILE A 186 6.79 7.29 9.27
CA ILE A 186 5.61 8.16 9.40
C ILE A 186 4.59 7.56 10.38
N ASP A 187 4.35 6.25 10.31
CA ASP A 187 3.43 5.55 11.21
C ASP A 187 3.95 5.50 12.66
N LEU A 188 5.28 5.59 12.83
CA LEU A 188 5.97 5.72 14.12
C LEU A 188 6.17 7.17 14.58
N ASP A 189 5.59 8.15 13.87
CA ASP A 189 5.74 9.61 14.09
C ASP A 189 7.19 10.15 14.00
N LYS A 190 8.08 9.41 13.33
CA LYS A 190 9.48 9.80 13.10
C LYS A 190 9.62 10.54 11.77
N LEU A 191 9.01 11.72 11.68
CA LEU A 191 8.79 12.43 10.40
C LEU A 191 10.10 12.91 9.74
N THR A 192 11.11 13.28 10.51
CA THR A 192 12.43 13.70 9.99
C THR A 192 13.17 12.53 9.34
N GLU A 193 13.18 11.37 10.00
CA GLU A 193 13.79 10.16 9.44
C GLU A 193 13.07 9.74 8.14
N ALA A 194 11.74 9.89 8.09
CA ALA A 194 10.96 9.60 6.89
C ALA A 194 11.36 10.52 5.71
N GLU A 195 11.57 11.82 5.95
CA GLU A 195 12.04 12.78 4.94
C GLU A 195 13.40 12.34 4.36
N GLU A 196 14.36 12.01 5.21
CA GLU A 196 15.70 11.55 4.81
C GLU A 196 15.65 10.29 3.95
N LEU A 197 14.81 9.33 4.34
CA LEU A 197 14.64 8.07 3.60
C LEU A 197 14.02 8.27 2.22
N PHE A 198 13.01 9.15 2.08
CA PHE A 198 12.46 9.48 0.78
C PHE A 198 13.47 10.20 -0.10
N LEU A 199 14.26 11.12 0.46
CA LEU A 199 15.34 11.78 -0.26
C LEU A 199 16.39 10.77 -0.71
N ARG A 200 16.72 9.78 0.13
CA ARG A 200 17.67 8.72 -0.24
C ARG A 200 17.16 7.85 -1.38
N ALA A 201 15.86 7.50 -1.38
CA ALA A 201 15.24 6.80 -2.51
C ALA A 201 15.35 7.61 -3.82
N ILE A 202 15.15 8.93 -3.75
CA ILE A 202 15.28 9.85 -4.90
C ILE A 202 16.73 9.94 -5.38
N GLU A 203 17.72 9.94 -4.49
CA GLU A 203 19.13 9.93 -4.87
C GLU A 203 19.51 8.67 -5.65
N ILE A 204 18.98 7.50 -5.22
CA ILE A 204 19.21 6.22 -5.89
C ILE A 204 18.57 6.21 -7.28
N ASN A 205 17.32 6.67 -7.38
CA ASN A 205 16.59 6.72 -8.64
C ASN A 205 15.83 8.05 -8.77
N LYS A 206 16.42 8.98 -9.53
CA LYS A 206 15.87 10.33 -9.73
C LYS A 206 14.50 10.34 -10.43
N ASN A 207 14.15 9.28 -11.14
CA ASN A 207 12.87 9.15 -11.84
C ASN A 207 11.82 8.35 -11.05
N TYR A 208 12.11 8.01 -9.79
CA TYR A 208 11.22 7.18 -8.98
C TYR A 208 10.05 7.99 -8.40
N SER A 209 8.99 8.13 -9.18
CA SER A 209 7.82 8.97 -8.87
C SER A 209 7.17 8.63 -7.52
N TYR A 210 7.22 7.36 -7.10
CA TYR A 210 6.66 6.90 -5.83
C TYR A 210 7.35 7.55 -4.61
N ALA A 211 8.68 7.76 -4.66
CA ALA A 211 9.42 8.46 -3.60
C ALA A 211 9.03 9.94 -3.53
N TYR A 212 8.94 10.63 -4.67
CA TYR A 212 8.50 12.04 -4.71
C TYR A 212 7.07 12.19 -4.17
N ARG A 213 6.15 11.30 -4.55
CA ARG A 213 4.77 11.33 -4.08
C ARG A 213 4.69 11.22 -2.56
N ASN A 214 5.47 10.33 -1.96
CA ASN A 214 5.49 10.17 -0.50
C ASN A 214 6.15 11.37 0.18
N LEU A 215 7.24 11.90 -0.35
CA LEU A 215 7.89 13.12 0.14
C LEU A 215 6.93 14.33 0.10
N PHE A 216 6.20 14.51 -1.00
CA PHE A 216 5.25 15.61 -1.15
C PHE A 216 4.08 15.47 -0.19
N ARG A 217 3.55 14.25 0.00
CA ARG A 217 2.52 13.96 1.01
C ARG A 217 3.03 14.25 2.43
N LEU A 218 4.28 13.92 2.73
CA LEU A 218 4.90 14.25 4.02
C LEU A 218 4.95 15.76 4.23
N TYR A 219 5.38 16.55 3.23
CA TYR A 219 5.40 18.01 3.33
C TYR A 219 4.00 18.61 3.49
N GLU A 220 2.98 18.04 2.86
CA GLU A 220 1.58 18.45 3.09
C GLU A 220 1.12 18.11 4.50
N LYS A 221 1.38 16.88 4.98
CA LYS A 221 1.02 16.41 6.33
C LYS A 221 1.66 17.27 7.41
N THR A 222 2.91 17.66 7.22
CA THR A 222 3.67 18.53 8.17
C THR A 222 3.43 20.01 7.95
N ASN A 223 2.50 20.40 7.06
CA ASN A 223 2.25 21.80 6.69
C ASN A 223 3.49 22.54 6.14
N ASN A 224 4.49 21.83 5.64
CA ASN A 224 5.72 22.42 5.12
C ASN A 224 5.61 22.79 3.64
N ILE A 225 4.65 23.68 3.33
CA ILE A 225 4.31 24.06 1.95
C ILE A 225 5.47 24.78 1.26
N SER A 226 6.34 25.47 2.00
CA SER A 226 7.50 26.13 1.44
C SER A 226 8.50 25.12 0.86
N LYS A 227 8.84 24.05 1.60
CA LYS A 227 9.70 22.97 1.08
C LYS A 227 9.05 22.26 -0.14
N LEU A 228 7.73 22.04 -0.08
CA LEU A 228 6.99 21.43 -1.19
C LEU A 228 7.11 22.27 -2.47
N LYS A 229 6.86 23.58 -2.38
CA LYS A 229 6.99 24.51 -3.52
C LYS A 229 8.40 24.50 -4.12
N ILE A 230 9.42 24.67 -3.29
CA ILE A 230 10.83 24.69 -3.72
C ILE A 230 11.16 23.37 -4.46
N LYS A 231 10.73 22.22 -3.89
CA LYS A 231 11.03 20.94 -4.51
C LYS A 231 10.31 20.75 -5.84
N ILE A 232 9.04 21.16 -5.95
CA ILE A 232 8.28 21.12 -7.20
C ILE A 232 8.89 22.05 -8.26
N GLU A 233 9.33 23.24 -7.88
CA GLU A 233 9.98 24.19 -8.80
C GLU A 233 11.29 23.63 -9.36
N SER A 234 12.06 22.92 -8.53
CA SER A 234 13.30 22.26 -8.98
C SER A 234 13.09 21.12 -9.99
N LEU A 235 11.84 20.65 -10.18
CA LEU A 235 11.47 19.53 -11.04
C LEU A 235 10.61 19.95 -12.24
N ASN A 236 10.41 21.25 -12.49
CA ASN A 236 9.43 21.76 -13.45
C ASN A 236 9.61 21.26 -14.91
N GLU A 237 10.79 20.79 -15.29
CA GLU A 237 11.11 20.30 -16.63
C GLU A 237 11.15 18.77 -16.72
N ASP A 238 10.88 18.07 -15.62
CA ASP A 238 10.96 16.62 -15.57
C ASP A 238 9.71 15.97 -16.19
N LYS A 239 9.92 15.40 -17.38
CA LYS A 239 8.84 14.72 -18.14
C LYS A 239 8.30 13.46 -17.44
N TYR A 240 9.10 12.80 -16.61
CA TYR A 240 8.72 11.57 -15.92
C TYR A 240 7.84 11.86 -14.70
N LEU A 241 8.00 13.04 -14.10
CA LEU A 241 7.31 13.46 -12.88
C LEU A 241 6.20 14.47 -13.13
N ILE A 242 5.90 14.78 -14.39
CA ILE A 242 4.99 15.88 -14.75
C ILE A 242 3.60 15.72 -14.13
N ASN A 243 3.06 14.49 -14.07
CA ASN A 243 1.72 14.24 -13.54
C ASN A 243 1.68 14.41 -12.01
N GLU A 244 2.69 13.95 -11.29
CA GLU A 244 2.87 14.19 -9.85
C GLU A 244 2.99 15.68 -9.56
N ILE A 245 3.83 16.38 -10.32
CA ILE A 245 4.03 17.84 -10.21
C ILE A 245 2.69 18.57 -10.41
N LEU A 246 1.95 18.26 -11.46
CA LEU A 246 0.66 18.88 -11.77
C LEU A 246 -0.35 18.62 -10.65
N MET A 247 -0.41 17.40 -10.14
CA MET A 247 -1.31 17.04 -9.05
C MET A 247 -1.01 17.83 -7.78
N PHE A 248 0.26 17.95 -7.39
CA PHE A 248 0.63 18.72 -6.19
C PHE A 248 0.55 20.23 -6.39
N LYS A 249 0.81 20.76 -7.59
CA LYS A 249 0.52 22.17 -7.93
C LYS A 249 -0.99 22.47 -7.80
N ALA A 250 -1.85 21.57 -8.25
CA ALA A 250 -3.28 21.71 -8.07
C ALA A 250 -3.67 21.73 -6.57
N ARG A 251 -3.06 20.85 -5.75
CA ARG A 251 -3.31 20.81 -4.29
C ARG A 251 -2.86 22.07 -3.59
N ILE A 252 -1.69 22.61 -3.94
CA ILE A 252 -1.20 23.90 -3.40
C ILE A 252 -2.15 25.02 -3.78
N SER A 253 -2.52 25.15 -5.07
CA SER A 253 -3.44 26.20 -5.54
C SER A 253 -4.83 26.10 -4.89
N PHE A 254 -5.33 24.87 -4.68
CA PHE A 254 -6.59 24.64 -3.98
C PHE A 254 -6.52 25.12 -2.52
N ARG A 255 -5.43 24.83 -1.83
CA ARG A 255 -5.18 25.28 -0.45
C ARG A 255 -5.09 26.82 -0.35
N GLU A 256 -4.51 27.44 -1.37
CA GLU A 256 -4.44 28.91 -1.51
C GLU A 256 -5.77 29.55 -1.98
N LYS A 257 -6.83 28.72 -2.12
CA LYS A 257 -8.16 29.12 -2.62
C LYS A 257 -8.17 29.64 -4.07
N GLU A 258 -7.12 29.33 -4.84
CA GLU A 258 -7.00 29.63 -6.27
C GLU A 258 -7.65 28.51 -7.11
N PHE A 259 -8.95 28.29 -6.96
CA PHE A 259 -9.65 27.11 -7.49
C PHE A 259 -9.59 26.98 -9.01
N ILE A 260 -9.64 28.10 -9.75
CA ILE A 260 -9.51 28.09 -11.23
C ILE A 260 -8.10 27.61 -11.64
N LYS A 261 -7.08 28.05 -10.92
CA LYS A 261 -5.70 27.63 -11.18
C LYS A 261 -5.50 26.16 -10.81
N ALA A 262 -6.09 25.71 -9.69
CA ALA A 262 -6.09 24.31 -9.30
C ALA A 262 -6.73 23.43 -10.39
N LYS A 263 -7.89 23.87 -10.96
CA LYS A 263 -8.54 23.20 -12.08
C LYS A 263 -7.64 23.13 -13.30
N LYS A 264 -6.99 24.23 -13.68
CA LYS A 264 -6.05 24.24 -14.81
C LYS A 264 -4.93 23.22 -14.67
N PHE A 265 -4.39 23.00 -13.47
CA PHE A 265 -3.35 22.01 -13.25
C PHE A 265 -3.89 20.58 -13.26
N ILE A 266 -5.01 20.30 -12.58
CA ILE A 266 -5.55 18.95 -12.49
C ILE A 266 -6.05 18.42 -13.83
N ASP A 267 -6.55 19.29 -14.70
CA ASP A 267 -7.05 18.94 -16.04
C ASP A 267 -5.90 18.59 -17.02
N GLN A 268 -4.66 18.96 -16.72
CA GLN A 268 -3.49 18.62 -17.52
C GLN A 268 -2.92 17.23 -17.16
N VAL A 269 -3.35 16.62 -16.09
CA VAL A 269 -2.89 15.27 -15.68
C VAL A 269 -3.35 14.25 -16.72
N SER A 270 -2.42 13.42 -17.18
CA SER A 270 -2.68 12.43 -18.24
C SER A 270 -3.66 11.35 -17.80
N ASN A 271 -4.69 11.11 -18.63
CA ASN A 271 -5.63 10.02 -18.41
C ASN A 271 -4.96 8.63 -18.45
N GLU A 272 -3.92 8.47 -19.27
CA GLU A 272 -3.14 7.24 -19.32
C GLU A 272 -2.38 7.02 -18.02
N TRP A 273 -1.77 8.08 -17.46
CA TRP A 273 -1.11 8.02 -16.17
C TRP A 273 -2.10 7.63 -15.05
N ILE A 274 -3.30 8.23 -15.02
CA ILE A 274 -4.33 7.91 -14.02
C ILE A 274 -4.72 6.44 -14.07
N LYS A 275 -4.91 5.88 -15.27
CA LYS A 275 -5.27 4.47 -15.47
C LYS A 275 -4.17 3.50 -15.00
N ASN A 276 -2.92 3.93 -15.06
CA ASN A 276 -1.75 3.12 -14.71
C ASN A 276 -1.28 3.35 -13.26
N THR A 277 -1.92 4.24 -12.50
CA THR A 277 -1.59 4.43 -11.08
C THR A 277 -2.23 3.35 -10.21
N ASP A 278 -1.68 3.17 -9.00
CA ASP A 278 -2.29 2.34 -7.98
C ASP A 278 -3.70 2.83 -7.62
N HIS A 279 -4.51 1.90 -7.12
CA HIS A 279 -5.91 2.15 -6.78
C HIS A 279 -6.08 3.35 -5.83
N SER A 280 -5.23 3.47 -4.81
CA SER A 280 -5.34 4.55 -3.82
C SER A 280 -5.05 5.92 -4.43
N THR A 281 -4.07 5.99 -5.34
CA THR A 281 -3.74 7.23 -6.06
C THR A 281 -4.86 7.62 -7.04
N ASN A 282 -5.45 6.64 -7.73
CA ASN A 282 -6.58 6.85 -8.63
C ASN A 282 -7.80 7.40 -7.87
N LEU A 283 -8.17 6.78 -6.75
CA LEU A 283 -9.23 7.23 -5.85
C LEU A 283 -9.01 8.69 -5.39
N LEU A 284 -7.81 8.97 -4.88
CA LEU A 284 -7.46 10.31 -4.39
C LEU A 284 -7.48 11.36 -5.50
N PHE A 285 -7.05 11.00 -6.72
CA PHE A 285 -7.11 11.91 -7.87
C PHE A 285 -8.54 12.30 -8.20
N TRP A 286 -9.44 11.32 -8.40
CA TRP A 286 -10.83 11.60 -8.78
C TRP A 286 -11.60 12.31 -7.68
N SER A 287 -11.41 11.92 -6.42
CA SER A 287 -12.01 12.61 -5.28
C SER A 287 -11.55 14.07 -5.20
N PHE A 288 -10.24 14.30 -5.36
CA PHE A 288 -9.70 15.66 -5.30
C PHE A 288 -10.16 16.52 -6.49
N LYS A 289 -10.20 15.96 -7.70
CA LYS A 289 -10.75 16.65 -8.87
C LYS A 289 -12.22 17.03 -8.66
N ALA A 290 -13.01 16.13 -8.05
CA ALA A 290 -14.41 16.42 -7.72
C ALA A 290 -14.54 17.63 -6.78
N PHE A 291 -13.70 17.74 -5.75
CA PHE A 291 -13.69 18.90 -4.86
C PHE A 291 -13.31 20.21 -5.59
N ILE A 292 -12.37 20.15 -6.53
CA ILE A 292 -12.03 21.32 -7.35
C ILE A 292 -13.23 21.74 -8.21
N GLU A 293 -13.88 20.79 -8.89
CA GLU A 293 -15.05 21.05 -9.75
C GLU A 293 -16.22 21.64 -8.94
N GLU A 294 -16.46 21.15 -7.72
CA GLU A 294 -17.44 21.69 -6.79
C GLU A 294 -17.14 23.17 -6.47
N LYS A 295 -15.86 23.49 -6.14
CA LYS A 295 -15.45 24.86 -5.80
C LYS A 295 -15.57 25.83 -6.96
N VAL A 296 -15.43 25.37 -8.21
CA VAL A 296 -15.66 26.17 -9.41
C VAL A 296 -17.12 26.12 -9.89
N LYS A 297 -18.02 25.50 -9.12
CA LYS A 297 -19.46 25.37 -9.36
C LYS A 297 -19.82 24.54 -10.60
N ASN A 298 -18.95 23.64 -11.01
CA ASN A 298 -19.19 22.68 -12.09
C ASN A 298 -19.72 21.36 -11.48
N TYR A 299 -20.96 21.38 -11.01
CA TYR A 299 -21.53 20.31 -10.20
C TYR A 299 -21.71 18.99 -10.96
N ASP A 300 -22.01 19.04 -12.25
CA ASP A 300 -22.17 17.82 -13.08
C ASP A 300 -20.84 17.07 -13.20
N GLU A 301 -19.74 17.79 -13.49
CA GLU A 301 -18.42 17.14 -13.56
C GLU A 301 -17.92 16.73 -12.17
N ALA A 302 -18.24 17.49 -11.11
CA ALA A 302 -17.94 17.09 -9.74
C ALA A 302 -18.60 15.75 -9.41
N PHE A 303 -19.88 15.56 -9.75
CA PHE A 303 -20.59 14.31 -9.56
C PHE A 303 -19.95 13.16 -10.36
N ASN A 304 -19.67 13.39 -11.65
CA ASN A 304 -18.98 12.40 -12.49
C ASN A 304 -17.61 11.98 -11.91
N CYS A 305 -16.87 12.92 -11.34
CA CYS A 305 -15.59 12.63 -10.71
C CYS A 305 -15.76 11.83 -9.40
N PHE A 306 -16.75 12.15 -8.58
CA PHE A 306 -17.08 11.36 -7.39
C PHE A 306 -17.51 9.94 -7.77
N GLU A 307 -18.34 9.78 -8.79
CA GLU A 307 -18.74 8.47 -9.31
C GLU A 307 -17.52 7.66 -9.76
N LYS A 308 -16.61 8.23 -10.54
CA LYS A 308 -15.35 7.58 -10.93
C LYS A 308 -14.50 7.19 -9.72
N SER A 309 -14.48 7.98 -8.67
CA SER A 309 -13.76 7.63 -7.44
C SER A 309 -14.38 6.42 -6.74
N GLN A 310 -15.72 6.26 -6.80
CA GLN A 310 -16.44 5.17 -6.16
C GLN A 310 -16.42 3.87 -6.98
N LEU A 311 -16.44 3.95 -8.32
CA LEU A 311 -16.38 2.79 -9.22
C LEU A 311 -15.13 1.93 -9.00
N ASN A 312 -14.08 2.52 -8.49
CA ASN A 312 -12.83 1.83 -8.15
C ASN A 312 -12.82 1.26 -6.72
N LEU A 313 -13.81 1.56 -5.89
CA LEU A 313 -13.99 0.90 -4.60
C LEU A 313 -14.58 -0.49 -4.85
N LYS A 314 -13.70 -1.48 -4.92
CA LYS A 314 -14.15 -2.87 -4.86
C LYS A 314 -14.67 -3.13 -3.44
N TYR A 315 -15.99 -3.14 -3.29
CA TYR A 315 -16.68 -3.59 -2.07
C TYR A 315 -16.52 -5.11 -1.83
N GLU A 316 -15.53 -5.75 -2.45
CA GLU A 316 -15.32 -7.20 -2.36
C GLU A 316 -14.99 -7.67 -0.94
N ASP A 317 -14.53 -6.77 -0.05
CA ASP A 317 -14.16 -7.13 1.32
C ASP A 317 -15.24 -6.86 2.37
N PHE A 318 -16.35 -6.21 2.02
CA PHE A 318 -17.46 -6.04 2.94
C PHE A 318 -18.37 -7.27 2.89
N ASN A 319 -18.13 -8.23 3.77
CA ASN A 319 -19.06 -9.33 3.98
C ASN A 319 -20.09 -8.92 5.04
N PRO A 320 -21.34 -8.60 4.63
CA PRO A 320 -22.38 -8.18 5.56
C PRO A 320 -22.64 -9.19 6.69
N LYS A 321 -22.44 -10.49 6.42
CA LYS A 321 -22.60 -11.55 7.41
C LYS A 321 -21.49 -11.52 8.47
N VAL A 322 -20.24 -11.25 8.06
CA VAL A 322 -19.14 -11.11 9.02
C VAL A 322 -19.38 -9.90 9.91
N PHE A 323 -19.80 -8.77 9.32
CA PHE A 323 -20.13 -7.57 10.09
C PHE A 323 -21.34 -7.78 11.01
N GLN A 324 -22.40 -8.46 10.53
CA GLN A 324 -23.55 -8.82 11.35
C GLN A 324 -23.17 -9.76 12.50
N ASN A 325 -22.30 -10.75 12.26
CA ASN A 325 -21.79 -11.63 13.30
C ASN A 325 -20.93 -10.87 14.31
N TYR A 326 -20.12 -9.92 13.85
CA TYR A 326 -19.33 -9.03 14.71
C TYR A 326 -20.28 -8.21 15.62
N ILE A 327 -21.27 -7.52 15.04
CA ILE A 327 -22.28 -6.78 15.81
C ILE A 327 -23.06 -7.69 16.77
N HIS A 328 -23.46 -8.88 16.31
CA HIS A 328 -24.20 -9.84 17.17
C HIS A 328 -23.34 -10.31 18.34
N THR A 329 -22.07 -10.59 18.12
CA THR A 329 -21.11 -10.97 19.17
C THR A 329 -20.92 -9.85 20.19
N TYR A 330 -20.72 -8.61 19.71
CA TYR A 330 -20.63 -7.43 20.57
C TYR A 330 -21.92 -7.22 21.40
N ARG A 331 -23.08 -7.33 20.75
CA ARG A 331 -24.38 -7.18 21.42
C ARG A 331 -24.60 -8.24 22.49
N LYS A 332 -24.29 -9.50 22.19
CA LYS A 332 -24.35 -10.61 23.14
C LYS A 332 -23.42 -10.41 24.34
N ASN A 333 -22.24 -9.82 24.11
CA ASN A 333 -21.29 -9.55 25.17
C ASN A 333 -21.69 -8.34 26.02
N LEU A 334 -22.33 -7.32 25.42
CA LEU A 334 -22.90 -6.16 26.13
C LEU A 334 -24.14 -6.53 26.96
N ASP A 335 -24.95 -7.48 26.49
CA ASP A 335 -26.12 -7.98 27.22
C ASP A 335 -25.75 -8.91 28.39
N ASN A 336 -24.49 -9.29 28.54
CA ASN A 336 -24.02 -10.10 29.67
C ASN A 336 -24.06 -9.26 30.96
N LYS A 337 -24.80 -9.72 31.97
CA LYS A 337 -24.99 -9.07 33.30
C LYS A 337 -23.66 -8.70 34.00
N ALA A 338 -22.54 -9.29 33.60
CA ALA A 338 -21.21 -8.94 34.09
C ALA A 338 -20.81 -7.47 33.78
N PHE A 339 -21.26 -6.91 32.65
CA PHE A 339 -21.04 -5.49 32.32
C PHE A 339 -21.87 -4.52 33.19
N LEU A 340 -23.06 -4.95 33.62
CA LEU A 340 -23.96 -4.15 34.45
C LEU A 340 -23.50 -4.07 35.92
N THR A 341 -22.66 -4.99 36.39
CA THR A 341 -22.09 -4.96 37.75
C THR A 341 -20.91 -3.99 37.89
N TYR A 342 -20.28 -3.59 36.78
CA TYR A 342 -19.18 -2.59 36.80
C TYR A 342 -19.61 -1.19 37.21
N ASN A 343 -20.88 -0.85 37.01
CA ASN A 343 -21.41 0.51 37.27
C ASN A 343 -21.58 0.89 38.73
N LYS A 344 -21.25 0.05 39.72
CA LYS A 344 -21.53 0.32 41.12
C LYS A 344 -20.36 0.78 41.98
N LYS A 345 -19.11 0.83 41.49
CA LYS A 345 -17.93 1.16 42.31
C LYS A 345 -16.92 2.16 41.72
N THR A 346 -17.20 2.81 40.62
CA THR A 346 -16.25 3.78 40.07
C THR A 346 -16.45 5.12 40.75
N ASN A 347 -15.46 5.59 41.51
CA ASN A 347 -15.29 7.00 41.82
C ASN A 347 -15.28 7.76 40.50
N ILE A 348 -16.25 8.64 40.31
CA ILE A 348 -16.32 9.53 39.14
C ILE A 348 -15.01 10.30 39.08
N ILE A 349 -14.15 10.02 38.11
CA ILE A 349 -12.95 10.81 37.88
C ILE A 349 -13.43 12.19 37.44
N LYS A 350 -12.99 13.23 38.15
CA LYS A 350 -13.43 14.61 37.94
C LYS A 350 -13.24 15.13 36.51
N ASN A 351 -12.42 14.44 35.68
CA ASN A 351 -12.09 14.78 34.30
C ASN A 351 -12.24 13.55 33.38
N SER A 352 -13.37 12.86 33.43
CA SER A 352 -13.63 11.75 32.52
C SER A 352 -13.85 12.25 31.09
N PRO A 353 -13.21 11.67 30.05
CA PRO A 353 -13.47 12.04 28.69
C PRO A 353 -14.93 11.70 28.31
N VAL A 354 -15.53 12.56 27.50
CA VAL A 354 -16.84 12.33 26.90
C VAL A 354 -16.63 11.83 25.48
N PHE A 355 -17.20 10.67 25.14
CA PHE A 355 -17.11 10.11 23.81
C PHE A 355 -18.27 10.61 22.95
N LEU A 356 -17.94 11.26 21.84
CA LEU A 356 -18.89 11.60 20.80
C LEU A 356 -18.88 10.50 19.73
N ILE A 357 -19.94 9.69 19.70
CA ILE A 357 -20.09 8.61 18.72
C ILE A 357 -21.20 8.99 17.75
N GLY A 358 -20.91 8.90 16.45
CA GLY A 358 -21.89 9.12 15.40
C GLY A 358 -21.52 8.39 14.11
N PHE A 359 -22.52 8.16 13.29
CA PHE A 359 -22.28 7.60 11.95
C PHE A 359 -21.65 8.65 11.02
N PRO A 360 -20.88 8.25 10.01
CA PRO A 360 -20.42 9.15 8.98
C PRO A 360 -21.58 10.01 8.44
N ARG A 361 -21.37 11.34 8.34
CA ARG A 361 -22.38 12.33 7.92
C ARG A 361 -23.57 12.54 8.87
N SER A 362 -23.46 12.12 10.12
CA SER A 362 -24.48 12.41 11.14
C SER A 362 -24.38 13.80 11.78
N GLY A 363 -23.49 14.65 11.27
CA GLY A 363 -23.24 16.01 11.83
C GLY A 363 -22.21 16.03 12.96
N THR A 364 -21.48 14.92 13.21
CA THR A 364 -20.43 14.86 14.23
C THR A 364 -19.33 15.89 13.99
N THR A 365 -18.93 16.14 12.73
CA THR A 365 -17.95 17.17 12.37
C THR A 365 -18.43 18.59 12.71
N LEU A 366 -19.72 18.88 12.52
CA LEU A 366 -20.28 20.18 12.92
C LEU A 366 -20.28 20.34 14.42
N LEU A 367 -20.71 19.31 15.14
CA LEU A 367 -20.72 19.31 16.61
C LEU A 367 -19.29 19.41 17.18
N ASP A 368 -18.32 18.69 16.60
CA ASP A 368 -16.89 18.79 16.92
C ASP A 368 -16.40 20.24 16.75
N THR A 369 -16.73 20.89 15.63
CA THR A 369 -16.36 22.29 15.37
C THR A 369 -16.95 23.24 16.40
N ILE A 370 -18.22 23.02 16.81
CA ILE A 370 -18.89 23.81 17.84
C ILE A 370 -18.20 23.61 19.19
N LEU A 371 -17.89 22.36 19.57
CA LEU A 371 -17.23 22.04 20.84
C LEU A 371 -15.84 22.65 20.92
N ARG A 372 -15.06 22.61 19.85
CA ARG A 372 -13.72 23.24 19.74
C ARG A 372 -13.74 24.76 19.90
N SER A 373 -14.86 25.39 19.62
CA SER A 373 -15.00 26.85 19.82
C SER A 373 -15.16 27.24 21.29
N HIS A 374 -15.38 26.28 22.20
CA HIS A 374 -15.53 26.53 23.62
C HIS A 374 -14.18 26.42 24.34
N HIS A 375 -13.83 27.47 25.11
CA HIS A 375 -12.51 27.62 25.71
C HIS A 375 -12.18 26.61 26.83
N GLU A 376 -13.16 25.88 27.35
CA GLU A 376 -13.00 24.85 28.39
C GLU A 376 -13.10 23.41 27.82
N ILE A 377 -13.21 23.25 26.51
CA ILE A 377 -13.40 21.93 25.87
C ILE A 377 -12.26 21.65 24.92
N ASP A 378 -11.46 20.65 25.24
CA ASP A 378 -10.48 20.08 24.32
C ASP A 378 -11.11 18.91 23.56
N VAL A 379 -11.09 18.99 22.22
CA VAL A 379 -11.61 17.94 21.36
C VAL A 379 -10.46 17.18 20.71
N LEU A 380 -10.44 15.87 20.92
CA LEU A 380 -9.45 14.95 20.34
C LEU A 380 -10.05 14.23 19.15
N GLU A 381 -9.49 14.44 17.97
CA GLU A 381 -9.91 13.73 16.74
C GLU A 381 -9.16 12.42 16.56
N GLU A 382 -9.93 11.37 16.23
CA GLU A 382 -9.47 10.09 15.64
C GLU A 382 -8.10 9.56 16.13
N LYS A 383 -7.72 9.83 17.38
CA LYS A 383 -6.53 9.17 17.94
C LYS A 383 -6.83 7.67 18.12
N PRO A 384 -5.90 6.77 17.76
CA PRO A 384 -6.10 5.33 17.87
C PRO A 384 -5.99 4.82 19.33
N LEU A 385 -6.59 5.55 20.28
CA LEU A 385 -6.51 5.31 21.70
C LEU A 385 -7.06 3.94 22.10
N ILE A 386 -8.21 3.59 21.53
CA ILE A 386 -8.87 2.30 21.79
C ILE A 386 -8.04 1.17 21.22
N ASN A 387 -7.45 1.34 20.03
CA ASN A 387 -6.60 0.32 19.41
C ASN A 387 -5.34 0.05 20.25
N SER A 388 -4.75 1.08 20.86
CA SER A 388 -3.60 0.92 21.76
C SER A 388 -3.97 0.12 23.01
N VAL A 389 -5.10 0.45 23.64
CA VAL A 389 -5.61 -0.29 24.80
C VAL A 389 -5.94 -1.74 24.44
N GLU A 390 -6.63 -1.97 23.31
CA GLU A 390 -6.92 -3.31 22.79
C GLU A 390 -5.66 -4.13 22.54
N GLN A 391 -4.63 -3.51 21.99
CA GLN A 391 -3.35 -4.17 21.77
C GLN A 391 -2.70 -4.61 23.08
N ILE A 392 -2.72 -3.78 24.12
CA ILE A 392 -2.20 -4.13 25.46
C ILE A 392 -2.99 -5.29 26.05
N ILE A 393 -4.30 -5.28 25.97
CA ILE A 393 -5.17 -6.36 26.45
C ILE A 393 -4.76 -7.69 25.79
N LYS A 394 -4.57 -7.68 24.49
CA LYS A 394 -4.20 -8.90 23.72
C LYS A 394 -2.76 -9.35 23.94
N THR A 395 -1.81 -8.41 23.98
CA THR A 395 -0.38 -8.75 23.98
C THR A 395 0.22 -8.90 25.34
N LYS A 396 -0.09 -7.98 26.27
CA LYS A 396 0.45 -7.97 27.62
C LYS A 396 -0.36 -8.84 28.57
N PHE A 397 -1.68 -8.69 28.57
CA PHE A 397 -2.55 -9.43 29.47
C PHE A 397 -3.06 -10.75 28.90
N LYS A 398 -2.90 -10.95 27.58
CA LYS A 398 -3.29 -12.18 26.86
C LYS A 398 -4.78 -12.53 26.94
N TYR A 399 -5.63 -11.52 27.10
CA TYR A 399 -7.08 -11.67 27.06
C TYR A 399 -7.62 -11.29 25.67
N SER A 400 -8.70 -11.97 25.28
CA SER A 400 -9.55 -11.57 24.17
C SER A 400 -10.57 -10.51 24.64
N LEU A 401 -11.21 -9.79 23.70
CA LEU A 401 -12.16 -8.74 24.07
C LEU A 401 -13.44 -9.27 24.76
N ASP A 402 -13.76 -10.52 24.62
CA ASP A 402 -14.86 -11.21 25.33
C ASP A 402 -14.48 -11.63 26.76
N GLU A 403 -13.20 -11.57 27.09
CA GLU A 403 -12.64 -11.90 28.40
C GLU A 403 -12.33 -10.69 29.28
N LEU A 404 -12.73 -9.49 28.88
CA LEU A 404 -12.48 -8.23 29.63
C LEU A 404 -12.97 -8.30 31.09
N HIS A 405 -13.98 -9.11 31.37
CA HIS A 405 -14.51 -9.33 32.71
C HIS A 405 -13.53 -10.06 33.66
N LYS A 406 -12.44 -10.61 33.11
CA LYS A 406 -11.38 -11.31 33.87
C LYS A 406 -10.25 -10.38 34.31
N LEU A 407 -10.20 -9.14 33.78
CA LEU A 407 -9.18 -8.18 34.15
C LEU A 407 -9.24 -7.84 35.64
N SER A 408 -8.09 -7.86 36.30
CA SER A 408 -7.95 -7.43 37.68
C SER A 408 -8.05 -5.91 37.81
N GLU A 409 -8.29 -5.41 39.03
CA GLU A 409 -8.29 -3.96 39.30
C GLU A 409 -6.96 -3.30 38.94
N GLU A 410 -5.83 -3.99 39.17
CA GLU A 410 -4.49 -3.49 38.84
C GLU A 410 -4.29 -3.38 37.32
N GLU A 411 -4.77 -4.36 36.55
CA GLU A 411 -4.71 -4.35 35.10
C GLU A 411 -5.62 -3.26 34.51
N LEU A 412 -6.79 -3.04 35.11
CA LEU A 412 -7.69 -1.96 34.72
C LEU A 412 -7.09 -0.59 35.01
N ASP A 413 -6.44 -0.41 36.15
CA ASP A 413 -5.78 0.85 36.50
C ASP A 413 -4.57 1.09 35.59
N PHE A 414 -3.83 0.05 35.20
CA PHE A 414 -2.77 0.16 34.20
C PHE A 414 -3.33 0.63 32.84
N LEU A 415 -4.41 0.02 32.34
CA LEU A 415 -5.03 0.42 31.08
C LEU A 415 -5.57 1.85 31.13
N ARG A 416 -6.14 2.25 32.26
CA ARG A 416 -6.65 3.60 32.49
C ARG A 416 -5.53 4.63 32.47
N ASN A 417 -4.44 4.37 33.16
CA ASN A 417 -3.29 5.27 33.20
C ASN A 417 -2.64 5.39 31.82
N HIS A 418 -2.45 4.28 31.13
CA HIS A 418 -1.94 4.30 29.75
C HIS A 418 -2.82 5.09 28.79
N TYR A 419 -4.14 4.93 28.89
CA TYR A 419 -5.11 5.71 28.11
C TYR A 419 -4.99 7.21 28.40
N LEU A 420 -4.87 7.59 29.68
CA LEU A 420 -4.71 9.00 30.10
C LEU A 420 -3.36 9.60 29.66
N GLU A 421 -2.28 8.82 29.69
CA GLU A 421 -0.97 9.25 29.18
C GLU A 421 -1.02 9.58 27.68
N ILE A 422 -1.68 8.74 26.87
CA ILE A 422 -1.83 9.01 25.44
C ILE A 422 -2.72 10.24 25.19
N LEU A 423 -3.69 10.51 26.06
CA LEU A 423 -4.54 11.70 25.98
C LEU A 423 -3.77 13.01 26.22
N GLN A 424 -2.75 12.97 27.08
CA GLN A 424 -1.98 14.17 27.47
C GLN A 424 -0.85 14.52 26.48
N ASN A 425 -0.45 13.58 25.61
CA ASN A 425 0.54 13.75 24.55
C ASN A 425 -0.14 13.93 23.17
#